data_83103ebeceaa1e7c0756a1ed3ec15e9b
#
_entry.id   83103ebeceaa1e7c0756a1ed3ec15e9b
#
_cell.length_a   1.000
_cell.length_b   1.000
_cell.length_c   1.000
_cell.angle_alpha   90.00
_cell.angle_beta   90.00
_cell.angle_gamma   90.00
#
_symmetry.space_group_name_H-M   'P 1'
#
loop_
_entity.id
_entity.type
_entity.pdbx_description
1 polymer ?
#
loop_
_entity_poly.entity_id
_entity_poly.type
_entity_poly.pdbx_seq_one_letter_code
_entity_poly.pdbx_strand_id
1 'polypeptide(L)'
;MKATAAVLSGKNEVYVKEVDLPEIGEEELLVKVVSNSVCLSTYKAAIRGGDHKRVPDDVSKEHPVITGHEFGGYIVKVGEKLKDQFEVGEKFVLQPAMGLPSGYSAGYSYEYYGGNATYCIIPKVSIDLGCVLPYKGDYFANASLAEPMSCIIGAFHATYHTTPYVYEHQMGLKDGGSVALLGCAGPMGLGAIDYAVHGPYNSKRVVVVDIDEARLERAKLLINPEDAAKNGVELIYVNTKDNDHAVEDLKNLNDGKGYNETFVFAPVKPLIEMADHLLGNDGCLNFFAGPTDNEFSANFNFYNVHYESTHICGTSGGSTGDMLES
;
A
#
# COMPACT_ATOMS: atom_id res chain seq x y z
N MET A 1 -19.00 1.40 26.67
CA MET A 1 -19.09 2.66 25.88
C MET A 1 -19.72 2.36 24.53
N LYS A 2 -20.54 3.27 23.95
CA LYS A 2 -21.14 3.04 22.62
C LYS A 2 -20.29 3.65 21.51
N ALA A 3 -20.12 2.89 20.43
CA ALA A 3 -19.51 3.34 19.18
C ALA A 3 -20.46 3.07 18.00
N THR A 4 -20.46 3.95 17.01
CA THR A 4 -21.11 3.66 15.72
C THR A 4 -20.05 3.08 14.80
N ALA A 5 -20.29 1.89 14.21
CA ALA A 5 -19.31 1.18 13.40
C ALA A 5 -19.93 0.54 12.15
N ALA A 6 -19.17 0.48 11.07
CA ALA A 6 -19.47 -0.36 9.92
C ALA A 6 -18.86 -1.75 10.16
N VAL A 7 -19.71 -2.76 10.26
CA VAL A 7 -19.34 -4.14 10.59
C VAL A 7 -19.61 -5.07 9.42
N LEU A 8 -18.75 -6.09 9.30
CA LEU A 8 -18.92 -7.23 8.41
C LEU A 8 -19.43 -8.41 9.24
N SER A 9 -20.54 -9.02 8.83
CA SER A 9 -21.18 -10.16 9.51
C SER A 9 -21.33 -11.41 8.66
N GLY A 10 -20.84 -11.35 7.43
CA GLY A 10 -20.94 -12.44 6.48
C GLY A 10 -20.69 -11.96 5.04
N LYS A 11 -20.77 -12.86 4.10
CA LYS A 11 -20.54 -12.59 2.69
C LYS A 11 -21.56 -11.58 2.15
N ASN A 12 -21.08 -10.42 1.65
CA ASN A 12 -21.89 -9.26 1.19
C ASN A 12 -22.78 -8.65 2.29
N GLU A 13 -22.46 -8.89 3.55
CA GLU A 13 -23.23 -8.35 4.69
C GLU A 13 -22.39 -7.31 5.45
N VAL A 14 -22.37 -6.09 4.95
CA VAL A 14 -21.79 -4.93 5.64
C VAL A 14 -22.89 -3.93 5.97
N TYR A 15 -22.94 -3.52 7.23
CA TYR A 15 -23.93 -2.52 7.68
C TYR A 15 -23.40 -1.69 8.86
N VAL A 16 -24.03 -0.54 9.06
CA VAL A 16 -23.71 0.34 10.20
C VAL A 16 -24.59 -0.04 11.39
N LYS A 17 -23.96 -0.18 12.55
CA LYS A 17 -24.68 -0.41 13.83
C LYS A 17 -24.02 0.31 15.00
N GLU A 18 -24.77 0.47 16.09
CA GLU A 18 -24.16 0.77 17.39
C GLU A 18 -23.54 -0.52 17.98
N VAL A 19 -22.32 -0.40 18.46
CA VAL A 19 -21.56 -1.45 19.12
C VAL A 19 -21.32 -1.02 20.57
N ASP A 20 -21.63 -1.89 21.51
CA ASP A 20 -21.28 -1.67 22.91
C ASP A 20 -19.85 -2.15 23.16
N LEU A 21 -18.90 -1.21 23.19
CA LEU A 21 -17.50 -1.51 23.50
C LEU A 21 -17.37 -1.89 24.97
N PRO A 22 -16.69 -3.02 25.29
CA PRO A 22 -16.38 -3.39 26.67
C PRO A 22 -15.42 -2.38 27.32
N GLU A 23 -15.23 -2.50 28.62
CA GLU A 23 -14.13 -1.81 29.31
C GLU A 23 -12.81 -2.43 28.84
N ILE A 24 -11.81 -1.56 28.60
CA ILE A 24 -10.49 -2.00 28.16
C ILE A 24 -9.74 -2.75 29.29
N GLY A 25 -8.96 -3.73 28.86
CA GLY A 25 -8.01 -4.42 29.75
C GLY A 25 -6.79 -3.55 30.10
N GLU A 26 -5.96 -4.08 31.01
CA GLU A 26 -4.76 -3.38 31.49
C GLU A 26 -3.70 -3.12 30.39
N GLU A 27 -3.74 -3.89 29.29
CA GLU A 27 -2.79 -3.88 28.18
C GLU A 27 -3.47 -3.50 26.83
N GLU A 28 -4.51 -2.66 26.90
CA GLU A 28 -5.29 -2.22 25.75
C GLU A 28 -5.42 -0.69 25.70
N LEU A 29 -5.73 -0.15 24.53
CA LEU A 29 -6.04 1.26 24.34
C LEU A 29 -7.47 1.42 23.81
N LEU A 30 -8.22 2.36 24.38
CA LEU A 30 -9.43 2.89 23.76
C LEU A 30 -9.05 4.10 22.93
N VAL A 31 -9.45 4.11 21.67
CA VAL A 31 -9.14 5.20 20.76
C VAL A 31 -10.39 5.78 20.10
N LYS A 32 -10.34 7.09 19.84
CA LYS A 32 -11.28 7.79 18.97
C LYS A 32 -10.70 7.84 17.56
N VAL A 33 -11.40 7.24 16.61
CA VAL A 33 -11.03 7.36 15.20
C VAL A 33 -11.48 8.73 14.68
N VAL A 34 -10.58 9.44 14.01
CA VAL A 34 -10.85 10.75 13.40
C VAL A 34 -10.91 10.65 11.88
N SER A 35 -10.03 9.85 11.30
CA SER A 35 -9.99 9.61 9.86
C SER A 35 -9.66 8.14 9.58
N ASN A 36 -10.32 7.59 8.56
CA ASN A 36 -10.02 6.28 7.98
C ASN A 36 -10.26 6.37 6.49
N SER A 37 -9.30 5.92 5.66
CA SER A 37 -9.49 5.90 4.22
C SER A 37 -10.19 4.61 3.75
N VAL A 38 -10.68 4.63 2.52
CA VAL A 38 -11.45 3.52 1.95
C VAL A 38 -10.56 2.69 1.04
N CYS A 39 -10.24 1.47 1.47
CA CYS A 39 -9.43 0.53 0.73
C CYS A 39 -10.25 -0.49 -0.06
N LEU A 40 -9.81 -0.80 -1.27
CA LEU A 40 -10.43 -1.86 -2.08
C LEU A 40 -10.33 -3.25 -1.39
N SER A 41 -9.35 -3.46 -0.52
CA SER A 41 -9.22 -4.70 0.23
C SER A 41 -10.34 -4.91 1.25
N THR A 42 -10.94 -3.84 1.79
CA THR A 42 -12.17 -3.92 2.60
C THR A 42 -13.35 -4.44 1.76
N TYR A 43 -13.48 -3.96 0.51
CA TYR A 43 -14.47 -4.50 -0.43
C TYR A 43 -14.24 -5.99 -0.72
N LYS A 44 -12.97 -6.40 -0.94
CA LYS A 44 -12.62 -7.82 -1.15
C LYS A 44 -12.99 -8.69 0.05
N ALA A 45 -12.79 -8.20 1.28
CA ALA A 45 -13.23 -8.89 2.49
C ALA A 45 -14.77 -8.98 2.55
N ALA A 46 -15.47 -7.90 2.20
CA ALA A 46 -16.93 -7.86 2.21
C ALA A 46 -17.57 -8.88 1.26
N ILE A 47 -17.08 -9.01 0.02
CA ILE A 47 -17.63 -9.97 -0.96
C ILE A 47 -17.29 -11.43 -0.65
N ARG A 48 -16.25 -11.70 0.16
CA ARG A 48 -15.81 -13.03 0.55
C ARG A 48 -16.32 -13.49 1.92
N GLY A 49 -16.54 -12.55 2.85
CA GLY A 49 -16.89 -12.90 4.23
C GLY A 49 -15.84 -13.84 4.83
N GLY A 50 -16.26 -14.92 5.50
CA GLY A 50 -15.39 -15.93 6.11
C GLY A 50 -14.47 -16.68 5.13
N ASP A 51 -14.72 -16.62 3.81
CA ASP A 51 -13.80 -17.17 2.79
C ASP A 51 -12.56 -16.27 2.57
N HIS A 52 -12.49 -15.12 3.19
CA HIS A 52 -11.33 -14.23 3.11
C HIS A 52 -10.32 -14.58 4.20
N LYS A 53 -9.07 -14.85 3.84
CA LYS A 53 -7.99 -15.33 4.73
C LYS A 53 -7.75 -14.53 6.02
N ARG A 54 -8.20 -13.27 6.09
CA ARG A 54 -8.06 -12.39 7.26
C ARG A 54 -9.35 -12.29 8.08
N VAL A 55 -10.47 -12.75 7.56
CA VAL A 55 -11.77 -12.71 8.24
C VAL A 55 -11.97 -14.03 8.97
N PRO A 56 -12.41 -14.02 10.25
CA PRO A 56 -12.70 -15.26 10.97
C PRO A 56 -13.76 -16.11 10.26
N ASP A 57 -13.60 -17.43 10.28
CA ASP A 57 -14.52 -18.36 9.62
C ASP A 57 -15.93 -18.33 10.24
N ASP A 58 -16.04 -17.95 11.53
CA ASP A 58 -17.26 -17.83 12.29
C ASP A 58 -17.89 -16.43 12.28
N VAL A 59 -17.40 -15.54 11.40
CA VAL A 59 -17.97 -14.20 11.23
C VAL A 59 -19.48 -14.29 10.98
N SER A 60 -20.26 -13.64 11.81
CA SER A 60 -21.73 -13.70 11.81
C SER A 60 -22.34 -12.44 12.42
N LYS A 61 -23.66 -12.37 12.50
CA LYS A 61 -24.36 -11.26 13.17
C LYS A 61 -24.10 -11.23 14.68
N GLU A 62 -23.84 -12.41 15.27
CA GLU A 62 -23.45 -12.59 16.68
C GLU A 62 -21.98 -12.23 16.91
N HIS A 63 -21.12 -12.49 15.92
CA HIS A 63 -19.68 -12.26 15.96
C HIS A 63 -19.22 -11.42 14.76
N PRO A 64 -19.70 -10.17 14.61
CA PRO A 64 -19.28 -9.29 13.51
C PRO A 64 -17.91 -8.71 13.79
N VAL A 65 -17.19 -8.34 12.72
CA VAL A 65 -15.92 -7.62 12.83
C VAL A 65 -16.06 -6.17 12.38
N ILE A 66 -15.43 -5.23 13.05
CA ILE A 66 -15.35 -3.83 12.60
C ILE A 66 -14.40 -3.76 11.41
N THR A 67 -14.86 -3.12 10.33
CA THR A 67 -14.08 -2.92 9.10
C THR A 67 -13.17 -1.67 9.17
N GLY A 68 -12.31 -1.49 8.16
CA GLY A 68 -11.42 -0.32 8.03
C GLY A 68 -10.08 -0.51 8.74
N HIS A 69 -8.99 -0.29 8.01
CA HIS A 69 -7.64 -0.58 8.50
C HIS A 69 -6.61 0.53 8.20
N GLU A 70 -7.06 1.64 7.63
CA GLU A 70 -6.22 2.78 7.24
C GLU A 70 -6.61 4.01 8.07
N PHE A 71 -6.35 3.98 9.40
CA PHE A 71 -6.91 4.99 10.29
C PHE A 71 -5.93 5.59 11.27
N GLY A 72 -6.30 6.79 11.72
CA GLY A 72 -5.65 7.49 12.81
C GLY A 72 -6.66 8.27 13.66
N GLY A 73 -6.21 8.71 14.81
CA GLY A 73 -7.07 9.41 15.75
C GLY A 73 -6.38 9.79 17.05
N TYR A 74 -7.14 9.79 18.14
CA TYR A 74 -6.66 10.12 19.49
C TYR A 74 -6.81 8.93 20.44
N ILE A 75 -5.83 8.76 21.32
CA ILE A 75 -5.92 7.85 22.49
C ILE A 75 -6.87 8.48 23.52
N VAL A 76 -7.91 7.75 23.92
CA VAL A 76 -8.94 8.21 24.85
C VAL A 76 -8.79 7.61 26.24
N LYS A 77 -8.36 6.35 26.31
CA LYS A 77 -8.08 5.66 27.56
C LYS A 77 -6.91 4.71 27.37
N VAL A 78 -6.04 4.66 28.38
CA VAL A 78 -4.83 3.83 28.40
C VAL A 78 -4.96 2.80 29.50
N GLY A 79 -4.71 1.53 29.17
CA GLY A 79 -4.65 0.44 30.13
C GLY A 79 -3.53 0.66 31.16
N GLU A 80 -3.72 0.16 32.39
CA GLU A 80 -2.85 0.46 33.53
C GLU A 80 -1.36 0.17 33.27
N LYS A 81 -1.08 -0.93 32.55
CA LYS A 81 0.30 -1.36 32.23
C LYS A 81 0.94 -0.63 31.06
N LEU A 82 0.20 0.25 30.39
CA LEU A 82 0.67 0.99 29.22
C LEU A 82 0.93 2.47 29.50
N LYS A 83 0.70 2.95 30.72
CA LYS A 83 0.81 4.38 31.09
C LYS A 83 2.21 4.95 30.97
N ASP A 84 3.23 4.11 30.98
CA ASP A 84 4.63 4.53 30.74
C ASP A 84 4.96 4.66 29.24
N GLN A 85 4.06 4.20 28.36
CA GLN A 85 4.28 4.17 26.91
C GLN A 85 3.35 5.11 26.13
N PHE A 86 2.12 5.33 26.65
CA PHE A 86 1.08 6.12 25.99
C PHE A 86 0.39 7.09 26.92
N GLU A 87 -0.02 8.23 26.38
CA GLU A 87 -0.79 9.23 27.10
C GLU A 87 -2.17 9.46 26.47
N VAL A 88 -3.15 9.81 27.29
CA VAL A 88 -4.49 10.22 26.83
C VAL A 88 -4.36 11.54 26.06
N GLY A 89 -4.95 11.60 24.89
CA GLY A 89 -4.89 12.76 23.99
C GLY A 89 -3.78 12.70 22.94
N GLU A 90 -2.88 11.72 23.00
CA GLU A 90 -1.90 11.51 21.93
C GLU A 90 -2.59 11.18 20.60
N LYS A 91 -2.03 11.74 19.52
CA LYS A 91 -2.41 11.41 18.16
C LYS A 91 -1.66 10.15 17.72
N PHE A 92 -2.35 9.26 17.02
CA PHE A 92 -1.75 8.04 16.49
C PHE A 92 -2.17 7.76 15.06
N VAL A 93 -1.38 6.93 14.38
CA VAL A 93 -1.72 6.18 13.17
C VAL A 93 -1.49 4.70 13.43
N LEU A 94 -2.21 3.86 12.68
CA LEU A 94 -2.14 2.42 12.89
C LEU A 94 -1.52 1.71 11.70
N GLN A 95 -0.48 0.88 11.96
CA GLN A 95 0.00 -0.13 11.02
C GLN A 95 -0.82 -1.42 11.20
N PRO A 96 -1.69 -1.80 10.25
CA PRO A 96 -2.53 -2.97 10.41
C PRO A 96 -1.82 -4.30 10.12
N ALA A 97 -0.67 -4.28 9.45
CA ALA A 97 0.08 -5.47 9.05
C ALA A 97 0.87 -6.03 10.23
N MET A 98 0.24 -6.92 11.01
CA MET A 98 0.82 -7.51 12.22
C MET A 98 1.74 -8.71 11.95
N GLY A 99 1.76 -9.27 10.75
CA GLY A 99 2.62 -10.42 10.41
C GLY A 99 2.28 -11.71 11.18
N LEU A 100 1.08 -11.83 11.74
CA LEU A 100 0.67 -12.99 12.53
C LEU A 100 0.50 -14.24 11.65
N PRO A 101 0.83 -15.45 12.16
CA PRO A 101 0.61 -16.70 11.42
C PRO A 101 -0.86 -16.94 11.06
N SER A 102 -1.81 -16.42 11.85
CA SER A 102 -3.24 -16.44 11.55
C SER A 102 -3.62 -15.56 10.37
N GLY A 103 -2.79 -14.60 9.98
CA GLY A 103 -3.12 -13.56 9.04
C GLY A 103 -4.05 -12.46 9.59
N TYR A 104 -4.42 -12.53 10.87
CA TYR A 104 -5.35 -11.59 11.50
C TYR A 104 -4.80 -10.17 11.53
N SER A 105 -5.70 -9.19 11.35
CA SER A 105 -5.36 -7.80 11.14
C SER A 105 -6.50 -6.88 11.57
N ALA A 106 -6.16 -5.66 11.95
CA ALA A 106 -7.14 -4.60 12.23
C ALA A 106 -8.09 -4.41 11.03
N GLY A 107 -9.37 -4.18 11.31
CA GLY A 107 -10.37 -3.92 10.28
C GLY A 107 -10.79 -5.14 9.45
N TYR A 108 -10.38 -6.36 9.85
CA TYR A 108 -10.76 -7.63 9.22
C TYR A 108 -11.17 -8.70 10.22
N SER A 109 -10.52 -8.77 11.39
CA SER A 109 -10.50 -9.98 12.19
C SER A 109 -11.06 -9.82 13.59
N TYR A 110 -11.30 -8.59 14.04
CA TYR A 110 -11.63 -8.32 15.43
C TYR A 110 -12.99 -7.62 15.57
N GLU A 111 -13.74 -8.02 16.59
CA GLU A 111 -15.06 -7.48 16.89
C GLU A 111 -15.04 -5.98 17.26
N TYR A 112 -13.97 -5.53 17.96
CA TYR A 112 -13.87 -4.17 18.48
C TYR A 112 -12.67 -3.37 17.92
N TYR A 113 -12.01 -3.86 16.87
CA TYR A 113 -10.79 -3.26 16.34
C TYR A 113 -10.83 -3.03 14.83
N GLY A 114 -11.11 -1.79 14.44
CA GLY A 114 -11.14 -1.33 13.06
C GLY A 114 -11.50 0.15 12.94
N GLY A 115 -11.08 0.77 11.85
CA GLY A 115 -11.15 2.22 11.63
C GLY A 115 -12.48 2.74 11.10
N ASN A 116 -13.38 1.88 10.59
CA ASN A 116 -14.73 2.30 10.22
C ASN A 116 -15.65 2.35 11.45
N ALA A 117 -15.18 3.00 12.50
CA ALA A 117 -15.90 3.20 13.75
C ALA A 117 -15.59 4.56 14.36
N THR A 118 -16.47 5.07 15.19
CA THR A 118 -16.20 6.31 15.94
C THR A 118 -15.19 6.09 17.06
N TYR A 119 -15.18 4.90 17.64
CA TYR A 119 -14.23 4.43 18.66
C TYR A 119 -13.94 2.96 18.42
N CYS A 120 -12.72 2.53 18.74
CA CYS A 120 -12.35 1.12 18.74
C CYS A 120 -11.34 0.82 19.87
N ILE A 121 -11.11 -0.48 20.12
CA ILE A 121 -10.15 -0.94 21.12
C ILE A 121 -8.96 -1.53 20.38
N ILE A 122 -7.76 -0.99 20.63
CA ILE A 122 -6.52 -1.57 20.12
C ILE A 122 -6.05 -2.65 21.10
N PRO A 123 -5.96 -3.91 20.65
CA PRO A 123 -5.59 -5.02 21.51
C PRO A 123 -4.07 -5.07 21.77
N LYS A 124 -3.71 -5.73 22.89
CA LYS A 124 -2.32 -5.98 23.28
C LYS A 124 -1.42 -6.45 22.12
N VAL A 125 -1.90 -7.35 21.28
CA VAL A 125 -1.10 -7.92 20.20
C VAL A 125 -0.60 -6.84 19.20
N SER A 126 -1.40 -5.83 18.89
CA SER A 126 -0.98 -4.71 18.03
C SER A 126 0.02 -3.80 18.73
N ILE A 127 -0.12 -3.63 20.05
CA ILE A 127 0.79 -2.79 20.85
C ILE A 127 2.16 -3.45 20.96
N ASP A 128 2.19 -4.74 21.30
CA ASP A 128 3.42 -5.53 21.42
C ASP A 128 4.22 -5.58 20.10
N LEU A 129 3.53 -5.53 18.97
CA LEU A 129 4.14 -5.52 17.64
C LEU A 129 4.53 -4.10 17.17
N GLY A 130 4.34 -3.07 18.01
CA GLY A 130 4.67 -1.69 17.67
C GLY A 130 3.82 -1.09 16.55
N CYS A 131 2.58 -1.57 16.38
CA CYS A 131 1.69 -1.13 15.30
C CYS A 131 1.04 0.24 15.56
N VAL A 132 1.09 0.75 16.79
CA VAL A 132 0.54 2.07 17.17
C VAL A 132 1.67 3.09 17.10
N LEU A 133 1.62 3.95 16.09
CA LEU A 133 2.69 4.92 15.82
C LEU A 133 2.23 6.34 16.18
N PRO A 134 3.13 7.19 16.72
CA PRO A 134 2.80 8.57 17.02
C PRO A 134 2.57 9.36 15.71
N TYR A 135 1.49 10.13 15.67
CA TYR A 135 1.19 11.02 14.55
C TYR A 135 1.44 12.49 14.93
N LYS A 136 2.31 13.16 14.19
CA LYS A 136 2.72 14.55 14.46
C LYS A 136 2.07 15.58 13.52
N GLY A 137 1.36 15.11 12.48
CA GLY A 137 0.74 15.99 11.50
C GLY A 137 -0.44 16.79 12.06
N ASP A 138 -0.82 17.83 11.34
CA ASP A 138 -1.94 18.71 11.72
C ASP A 138 -3.28 18.22 11.20
N TYR A 139 -3.30 17.49 10.07
CA TYR A 139 -4.50 17.07 9.38
C TYR A 139 -4.67 15.55 9.41
N PHE A 140 -5.73 15.08 10.03
CA PHE A 140 -6.01 13.64 10.12
C PHE A 140 -6.34 12.96 8.78
N ALA A 141 -6.65 13.72 7.73
CA ALA A 141 -6.73 13.17 6.38
C ALA A 141 -5.39 12.51 5.99
N ASN A 142 -4.25 13.13 6.34
CA ASN A 142 -2.93 12.56 6.10
C ASN A 142 -2.68 11.31 6.96
N ALA A 143 -3.17 11.30 8.20
CA ALA A 143 -3.06 10.13 9.08
C ALA A 143 -3.68 8.87 8.46
N SER A 144 -4.80 9.00 7.72
CA SER A 144 -5.42 7.88 7.02
C SER A 144 -4.72 7.50 5.72
N LEU A 145 -3.75 8.27 5.26
CA LEU A 145 -2.92 7.96 4.10
C LEU A 145 -1.59 7.29 4.48
N ALA A 146 -1.21 7.30 5.76
CA ALA A 146 0.06 6.71 6.21
C ALA A 146 0.14 5.20 5.90
N GLU A 147 -0.94 4.44 6.09
CA GLU A 147 -0.95 3.01 5.73
C GLU A 147 -0.80 2.79 4.22
N PRO A 148 -1.60 3.40 3.33
CA PRO A 148 -1.39 3.29 1.89
C PRO A 148 0.01 3.70 1.43
N MET A 149 0.56 4.78 1.99
CA MET A 149 1.93 5.20 1.69
C MET A 149 2.96 4.18 2.16
N SER A 150 2.78 3.57 3.35
CA SER A 150 3.67 2.50 3.81
C SER A 150 3.72 1.30 2.86
N CYS A 151 2.59 0.96 2.23
CA CYS A 151 2.55 -0.09 1.21
C CYS A 151 3.39 0.27 -0.02
N ILE A 152 3.33 1.53 -0.46
CA ILE A 152 4.11 2.04 -1.59
C ILE A 152 5.59 2.05 -1.24
N ILE A 153 5.97 2.63 -0.10
CA ILE A 153 7.34 2.69 0.39
C ILE A 153 7.94 1.29 0.49
N GLY A 154 7.20 0.34 1.10
CA GLY A 154 7.63 -1.05 1.17
C GLY A 154 7.82 -1.72 -0.20
N ALA A 155 7.04 -1.34 -1.21
CA ALA A 155 7.23 -1.83 -2.56
C ALA A 155 8.53 -1.28 -3.18
N PHE A 156 8.84 -0.01 -2.95
CA PHE A 156 10.10 0.59 -3.41
C PHE A 156 11.30 -0.03 -2.68
N HIS A 157 11.22 -0.22 -1.38
CA HIS A 157 12.27 -0.89 -0.59
C HIS A 157 12.49 -2.36 -1.00
N ALA A 158 11.45 -3.05 -1.49
CA ALA A 158 11.53 -4.45 -1.88
C ALA A 158 12.09 -4.67 -3.29
N THR A 159 12.22 -3.65 -4.12
CA THR A 159 12.98 -3.77 -5.37
C THR A 159 14.44 -4.02 -5.06
N TYR A 160 15.15 -4.67 -5.95
CA TYR A 160 16.57 -4.92 -5.77
C TYR A 160 17.31 -5.04 -7.08
N HIS A 161 18.60 -4.78 -6.99
CA HIS A 161 19.59 -4.92 -8.06
C HIS A 161 20.74 -5.80 -7.58
N THR A 162 21.56 -6.28 -8.51
CA THR A 162 22.71 -7.12 -8.18
C THR A 162 23.99 -6.57 -8.80
N THR A 163 25.09 -6.75 -8.11
CA THR A 163 26.40 -6.55 -8.74
C THR A 163 26.79 -7.83 -9.48
N PRO A 164 27.14 -7.77 -10.76
CA PRO A 164 27.52 -8.95 -11.51
C PRO A 164 28.57 -9.81 -10.78
N TYR A 165 28.33 -11.12 -10.67
CA TYR A 165 29.18 -12.13 -10.04
C TYR A 165 29.32 -12.05 -8.51
N VAL A 166 28.67 -11.08 -7.83
CA VAL A 166 28.74 -10.93 -6.36
C VAL A 166 27.58 -11.62 -5.65
N TYR A 167 26.42 -11.73 -6.30
CA TYR A 167 25.20 -12.36 -5.78
C TYR A 167 24.61 -11.69 -4.52
N GLU A 168 24.99 -10.45 -4.24
CA GLU A 168 24.40 -9.64 -3.17
C GLU A 168 23.32 -8.72 -3.73
N HIS A 169 22.20 -8.62 -3.01
CA HIS A 169 21.11 -7.73 -3.39
C HIS A 169 21.36 -6.33 -2.83
N GLN A 170 21.31 -5.35 -3.71
CA GLN A 170 21.26 -3.93 -3.36
C GLN A 170 19.79 -3.52 -3.36
N MET A 171 19.20 -3.40 -2.16
CA MET A 171 17.79 -3.11 -2.00
C MET A 171 17.45 -1.67 -2.34
N GLY A 172 16.22 -1.46 -2.82
CA GLY A 172 15.70 -0.16 -3.23
C GLY A 172 15.92 0.13 -4.72
N LEU A 173 15.57 1.36 -5.13
CA LEU A 173 15.76 1.80 -6.52
C LEU A 173 17.24 2.03 -6.83
N LYS A 174 17.57 1.90 -8.09
CA LYS A 174 18.91 2.22 -8.60
C LYS A 174 19.15 3.74 -8.56
N ASP A 175 20.23 4.14 -7.91
CA ASP A 175 20.60 5.56 -7.86
C ASP A 175 20.86 6.12 -9.27
N GLY A 176 20.24 7.26 -9.59
CA GLY A 176 20.28 7.85 -10.94
C GLY A 176 19.57 7.01 -12.01
N GLY A 177 18.78 6.01 -11.61
CA GLY A 177 18.04 5.08 -12.46
C GLY A 177 16.80 5.68 -13.12
N SER A 178 16.10 4.83 -13.84
CA SER A 178 14.85 5.15 -14.53
C SER A 178 13.74 4.20 -14.11
N VAL A 179 12.57 4.75 -13.80
CA VAL A 179 11.41 4.03 -13.27
C VAL A 179 10.24 4.16 -14.24
N ALA A 180 9.57 3.06 -14.55
CA ALA A 180 8.28 3.07 -15.25
C ALA A 180 7.16 2.59 -14.31
N LEU A 181 6.15 3.44 -14.10
CA LEU A 181 5.00 3.19 -13.25
C LEU A 181 3.78 2.90 -14.14
N LEU A 182 3.32 1.65 -14.19
CA LEU A 182 2.32 1.19 -15.15
C LEU A 182 0.95 0.96 -14.51
N GLY A 183 -0.11 1.48 -15.16
CA GLY A 183 -1.48 1.50 -14.62
C GLY A 183 -1.57 2.36 -13.37
N CYS A 184 -0.87 3.49 -13.36
CA CYS A 184 -0.43 4.19 -12.16
C CYS A 184 -1.20 5.50 -11.89
N ALA A 185 -2.16 5.91 -12.73
CA ALA A 185 -2.89 7.16 -12.51
C ALA A 185 -4.06 7.04 -11.49
N GLY A 186 -4.15 5.91 -10.77
CA GLY A 186 -5.08 5.69 -9.66
C GLY A 186 -4.52 6.15 -8.29
N PRO A 187 -5.30 5.98 -7.19
CA PRO A 187 -4.91 6.47 -5.85
C PRO A 187 -3.54 5.99 -5.38
N MET A 188 -3.27 4.67 -5.46
CA MET A 188 -1.98 4.11 -5.05
C MET A 188 -0.85 4.59 -5.96
N GLY A 189 -1.13 4.69 -7.26
CA GLY A 189 -0.16 5.20 -8.21
C GLY A 189 0.19 6.68 -7.99
N LEU A 190 -0.75 7.52 -7.59
CA LEU A 190 -0.46 8.91 -7.23
C LEU A 190 0.57 9.00 -6.10
N GLY A 191 0.40 8.19 -5.04
CA GLY A 191 1.40 8.11 -3.97
C GLY A 191 2.75 7.58 -4.46
N ALA A 192 2.76 6.62 -5.40
CA ALA A 192 4.00 6.11 -6.00
C ALA A 192 4.72 7.15 -6.87
N ILE A 193 3.97 7.97 -7.62
CA ILE A 193 4.54 9.09 -8.39
C ILE A 193 5.15 10.10 -7.44
N ASP A 194 4.42 10.47 -6.38
CA ASP A 194 4.89 11.42 -5.37
C ASP A 194 6.17 10.91 -4.71
N TYR A 195 6.19 9.66 -4.26
CA TYR A 195 7.36 9.07 -3.62
C TYR A 195 8.56 8.90 -4.57
N ALA A 196 8.32 8.60 -5.86
CA ALA A 196 9.38 8.53 -6.85
C ALA A 196 10.03 9.90 -7.14
N VAL A 197 9.28 10.99 -6.97
CA VAL A 197 9.72 12.37 -7.24
C VAL A 197 10.28 13.06 -6.00
N HIS A 198 9.67 12.85 -4.83
CA HIS A 198 9.97 13.60 -3.60
C HIS A 198 10.59 12.74 -2.50
N GLY A 199 10.59 11.40 -2.65
CA GLY A 199 11.18 10.47 -1.70
C GLY A 199 12.72 10.50 -1.68
N PRO A 200 13.35 9.58 -0.94
CA PRO A 200 14.80 9.60 -0.73
C PRO A 200 15.62 9.14 -1.94
N TYR A 201 14.99 8.67 -3.00
CA TYR A 201 15.66 8.13 -4.18
C TYR A 201 15.97 9.23 -5.21
N ASN A 202 17.14 9.10 -5.86
CA ASN A 202 17.60 10.03 -6.90
C ASN A 202 17.24 9.48 -8.31
N SER A 203 15.97 9.18 -8.58
CA SER A 203 15.57 8.73 -9.91
C SER A 203 15.80 9.83 -10.93
N LYS A 204 16.52 9.52 -12.02
CA LYS A 204 16.75 10.48 -13.12
C LYS A 204 15.50 10.69 -13.96
N ARG A 205 14.73 9.63 -14.17
CA ARG A 205 13.54 9.64 -15.03
C ARG A 205 12.44 8.77 -14.43
N VAL A 206 11.23 9.32 -14.39
CA VAL A 206 10.01 8.62 -13.98
C VAL A 206 8.99 8.73 -15.11
N VAL A 207 8.56 7.59 -15.63
CA VAL A 207 7.54 7.51 -16.70
C VAL A 207 6.27 6.89 -16.12
N VAL A 208 5.20 7.67 -16.15
CA VAL A 208 3.86 7.30 -15.66
C VAL A 208 3.01 6.87 -16.84
N VAL A 209 2.52 5.63 -16.80
CA VAL A 209 1.77 5.02 -17.89
C VAL A 209 0.37 4.65 -17.44
N ASP A 210 -0.64 5.09 -18.17
CA ASP A 210 -2.03 4.69 -17.99
C ASP A 210 -2.77 4.72 -19.32
N ILE A 211 -4.00 4.22 -19.37
CA ILE A 211 -4.89 4.27 -20.52
C ILE A 211 -6.03 5.28 -20.36
N ASP A 212 -6.20 5.83 -19.16
CA ASP A 212 -7.25 6.79 -18.80
C ASP A 212 -6.68 8.21 -18.84
N GLU A 213 -7.01 8.96 -19.89
CA GLU A 213 -6.55 10.33 -20.08
C GLU A 213 -6.94 11.27 -18.95
N ALA A 214 -8.18 11.15 -18.44
CA ALA A 214 -8.66 12.02 -17.37
C ALA A 214 -7.89 11.79 -16.06
N ARG A 215 -7.49 10.55 -15.78
CA ARG A 215 -6.63 10.21 -14.64
C ARG A 215 -5.22 10.73 -14.82
N LEU A 216 -4.64 10.59 -16.01
CA LEU A 216 -3.30 11.12 -16.33
C LEU A 216 -3.26 12.63 -16.19
N GLU A 217 -4.23 13.36 -16.74
CA GLU A 217 -4.32 14.81 -16.59
C GLU A 217 -4.48 15.23 -15.11
N ARG A 218 -5.28 14.51 -14.34
CA ARG A 218 -5.38 14.77 -12.90
C ARG A 218 -4.05 14.51 -12.17
N ALA A 219 -3.36 13.43 -12.49
CA ALA A 219 -2.06 13.11 -11.91
C ALA A 219 -1.04 14.21 -12.21
N LYS A 220 -0.99 14.69 -13.46
CA LYS A 220 -0.13 15.76 -13.94
C LYS A 220 -0.41 17.11 -13.27
N LEU A 221 -1.68 17.38 -12.91
CA LEU A 221 -2.05 18.58 -12.16
C LEU A 221 -1.58 18.51 -10.70
N LEU A 222 -1.56 17.32 -10.09
CA LEU A 222 -1.17 17.12 -8.70
C LEU A 222 0.35 17.05 -8.53
N ILE A 223 1.03 16.36 -9.45
CA ILE A 223 2.48 16.18 -9.45
C ILE A 223 2.96 16.55 -10.83
N ASN A 224 3.31 17.83 -11.01
CA ASN A 224 3.62 18.33 -12.32
C ASN A 224 5.10 18.16 -12.69
N PRO A 225 5.43 18.00 -13.99
CA PRO A 225 6.81 17.81 -14.45
C PRO A 225 7.76 18.96 -14.11
N GLU A 226 7.28 20.19 -14.00
CA GLU A 226 8.11 21.35 -13.67
C GLU A 226 8.58 21.31 -12.22
N ASP A 227 7.71 20.85 -11.30
CA ASP A 227 8.09 20.67 -9.89
C ASP A 227 8.99 19.44 -9.71
N ALA A 228 8.74 18.36 -10.44
CA ALA A 228 9.62 17.19 -10.45
C ALA A 228 11.04 17.56 -10.94
N ALA A 229 11.14 18.41 -11.97
CA ALA A 229 12.43 18.90 -12.49
C ALA A 229 13.23 19.69 -11.44
N LYS A 230 12.60 20.36 -10.47
CA LYS A 230 13.30 21.05 -9.37
C LYS A 230 13.99 20.05 -8.43
N ASN A 231 13.48 18.82 -8.37
CA ASN A 231 14.11 17.72 -7.63
C ASN A 231 15.08 16.89 -8.50
N GLY A 232 15.36 17.31 -9.73
CA GLY A 232 16.25 16.63 -10.65
C GLY A 232 15.62 15.44 -11.38
N VAL A 233 14.30 15.29 -11.30
CA VAL A 233 13.56 14.16 -11.90
C VAL A 233 12.90 14.61 -13.20
N GLU A 234 13.15 13.91 -14.30
CA GLU A 234 12.40 14.03 -15.54
C GLU A 234 11.12 13.19 -15.43
N LEU A 235 9.97 13.84 -15.18
CA LEU A 235 8.67 13.20 -15.04
C LEU A 235 7.88 13.27 -16.34
N ILE A 236 7.49 12.11 -16.90
CA ILE A 236 6.79 12.00 -18.18
C ILE A 236 5.49 11.22 -17.99
N TYR A 237 4.37 11.75 -18.48
CA TYR A 237 3.07 11.08 -18.50
C TYR A 237 2.75 10.58 -19.91
N VAL A 238 2.38 9.31 -20.03
CA VAL A 238 2.13 8.65 -21.32
C VAL A 238 0.81 7.91 -21.30
N ASN A 239 -0.06 8.24 -22.25
CA ASN A 239 -1.25 7.44 -22.52
C ASN A 239 -0.91 6.36 -23.55
N THR A 240 -1.09 5.08 -23.17
CA THR A 240 -0.82 3.94 -24.05
C THR A 240 -2.10 3.29 -24.61
N LYS A 241 -3.24 3.95 -24.45
CA LYS A 241 -4.50 3.48 -25.02
C LYS A 241 -4.39 3.37 -26.55
N ASP A 242 -4.78 2.22 -27.06
CA ASP A 242 -4.79 1.94 -28.51
C ASP A 242 -3.42 2.11 -29.21
N ASN A 243 -2.30 1.98 -28.46
CA ASN A 243 -0.93 2.07 -28.99
C ASN A 243 -0.31 0.67 -29.11
N ASP A 244 -0.28 0.13 -30.32
CA ASP A 244 0.34 -1.17 -30.63
C ASP A 244 1.88 -1.16 -30.53
N HIS A 245 2.51 0.02 -30.46
CA HIS A 245 3.96 0.21 -30.35
C HIS A 245 4.40 0.70 -28.95
N ALA A 246 3.53 0.60 -27.95
CA ALA A 246 3.75 1.17 -26.62
C ALA A 246 5.09 0.76 -25.98
N VAL A 247 5.52 -0.49 -26.11
CA VAL A 247 6.81 -0.96 -25.56
C VAL A 247 7.98 -0.24 -26.23
N GLU A 248 7.97 -0.11 -27.56
CA GLU A 248 9.03 0.54 -28.31
C GLU A 248 9.09 2.04 -27.98
N ASP A 249 7.95 2.71 -27.98
CA ASP A 249 7.84 4.13 -27.66
C ASP A 249 8.32 4.43 -26.24
N LEU A 250 7.91 3.62 -25.25
CA LEU A 250 8.32 3.76 -23.86
C LEU A 250 9.83 3.51 -23.68
N LYS A 251 10.41 2.52 -24.38
CA LYS A 251 11.88 2.34 -24.40
C LYS A 251 12.61 3.51 -25.00
N ASN A 252 12.09 4.08 -26.10
CA ASN A 252 12.69 5.23 -26.75
C ASN A 252 12.74 6.46 -25.83
N LEU A 253 11.76 6.61 -24.91
CA LEU A 253 11.82 7.63 -23.86
C LEU A 253 12.98 7.42 -22.89
N ASN A 254 13.56 6.23 -22.81
CA ASN A 254 14.74 5.91 -22.01
C ASN A 254 15.95 5.50 -22.87
N ASP A 255 16.17 6.19 -23.97
CA ASP A 255 17.31 6.02 -24.88
C ASP A 255 17.44 4.58 -25.44
N GLY A 256 16.33 3.85 -25.52
CA GLY A 256 16.25 2.46 -25.97
C GLY A 256 16.81 1.41 -25.00
N LYS A 257 17.23 1.81 -23.79
CA LYS A 257 17.94 0.92 -22.83
C LYS A 257 17.05 0.08 -21.92
N GLY A 258 15.74 0.31 -21.93
CA GLY A 258 14.83 -0.22 -20.91
C GLY A 258 14.99 0.49 -19.56
N TYR A 259 14.16 0.10 -18.59
CA TYR A 259 14.07 0.74 -17.29
C TYR A 259 14.78 -0.09 -16.21
N ASN A 260 15.30 0.59 -15.20
CA ASN A 260 15.87 -0.08 -14.04
C ASN A 260 14.77 -0.70 -13.19
N GLU A 261 13.64 0.00 -13.03
CA GLU A 261 12.48 -0.51 -12.31
C GLU A 261 11.20 -0.35 -13.13
N THR A 262 10.34 -1.36 -13.06
CA THR A 262 8.96 -1.28 -13.53
C THR A 262 8.02 -1.65 -12.39
N PHE A 263 7.01 -0.82 -12.11
CA PHE A 263 5.98 -1.11 -11.12
C PHE A 263 4.63 -1.30 -11.80
N VAL A 264 3.89 -2.32 -11.40
CA VAL A 264 2.58 -2.64 -11.98
C VAL A 264 1.48 -2.46 -10.94
N PHE A 265 0.59 -1.47 -11.16
CA PHE A 265 -0.49 -1.11 -10.24
C PHE A 265 -1.86 -1.70 -10.59
N ALA A 266 -2.00 -2.37 -11.72
CA ALA A 266 -3.24 -3.03 -12.12
C ALA A 266 -3.01 -4.52 -12.44
N PRO A 267 -3.89 -5.44 -11.96
CA PRO A 267 -3.72 -6.87 -12.22
C PRO A 267 -4.24 -7.24 -13.61
N VAL A 268 -3.53 -6.79 -14.64
CA VAL A 268 -3.86 -6.97 -16.06
C VAL A 268 -2.68 -7.65 -16.76
N LYS A 269 -2.90 -8.86 -17.31
CA LYS A 269 -1.82 -9.67 -17.91
C LYS A 269 -1.00 -8.93 -18.97
N PRO A 270 -1.61 -8.28 -20.00
CA PRO A 270 -0.84 -7.52 -20.98
C PRO A 270 0.04 -6.41 -20.38
N LEU A 271 -0.41 -5.79 -19.27
CA LEU A 271 0.35 -4.75 -18.59
C LEU A 271 1.59 -5.32 -17.88
N ILE A 272 1.47 -6.51 -17.29
CA ILE A 272 2.60 -7.21 -16.65
C ILE A 272 3.62 -7.63 -17.70
N GLU A 273 3.14 -8.19 -18.81
CA GLU A 273 3.98 -8.59 -19.94
C GLU A 273 4.68 -7.39 -20.57
N MET A 274 4.00 -6.24 -20.68
CA MET A 274 4.61 -4.97 -21.06
C MET A 274 5.71 -4.56 -20.08
N ALA A 275 5.46 -4.66 -18.78
CA ALA A 275 6.43 -4.29 -17.74
C ALA A 275 7.72 -5.15 -17.82
N ASP A 276 7.59 -6.44 -18.07
CA ASP A 276 8.73 -7.36 -18.31
C ASP A 276 9.52 -6.94 -19.55
N HIS A 277 8.84 -6.64 -20.65
CA HIS A 277 9.50 -6.19 -21.87
C HIS A 277 10.18 -4.82 -21.72
N LEU A 278 9.76 -3.98 -20.79
CA LEU A 278 10.35 -2.67 -20.55
C LEU A 278 11.62 -2.73 -19.70
N LEU A 279 11.92 -3.83 -19.03
CA LEU A 279 13.12 -3.95 -18.20
C LEU A 279 14.40 -3.83 -19.03
N GLY A 280 15.37 -3.12 -18.45
CA GLY A 280 16.76 -3.11 -18.90
C GLY A 280 17.59 -4.18 -18.20
N ASN A 281 18.91 -4.15 -18.43
CA ASN A 281 19.85 -5.05 -17.76
C ASN A 281 19.80 -4.84 -16.24
N ASP A 282 19.76 -5.94 -15.48
CA ASP A 282 19.60 -5.96 -14.01
C ASP A 282 18.32 -5.23 -13.53
N GLY A 283 17.30 -5.13 -14.39
CA GLY A 283 16.06 -4.44 -14.09
C GLY A 283 15.13 -5.24 -13.18
N CYS A 284 14.40 -4.57 -12.30
CA CYS A 284 13.48 -5.18 -11.35
C CYS A 284 12.02 -4.81 -11.63
N LEU A 285 11.16 -5.82 -11.82
CA LEU A 285 9.70 -5.65 -11.89
C LEU A 285 9.11 -5.85 -10.50
N ASN A 286 8.44 -4.82 -9.97
CA ASN A 286 7.62 -4.93 -8.78
C ASN A 286 6.14 -5.07 -9.15
N PHE A 287 5.56 -6.22 -8.82
CA PHE A 287 4.13 -6.46 -8.97
C PHE A 287 3.38 -6.00 -7.72
N PHE A 288 2.98 -4.73 -7.72
CA PHE A 288 2.26 -4.10 -6.61
C PHE A 288 0.77 -4.46 -6.58
N ALA A 289 0.17 -4.71 -7.74
CA ALA A 289 -1.26 -5.00 -7.86
C ALA A 289 -1.67 -6.27 -7.10
N GLY A 290 -2.83 -6.22 -6.42
CA GLY A 290 -3.38 -7.37 -5.70
C GLY A 290 -4.48 -8.07 -6.50
N PRO A 291 -4.21 -9.18 -7.23
CA PRO A 291 -5.26 -9.93 -7.91
C PRO A 291 -6.22 -10.58 -6.91
N THR A 292 -7.45 -10.84 -7.35
CA THR A 292 -8.46 -11.57 -6.56
C THR A 292 -8.47 -13.07 -6.83
N ASP A 293 -7.93 -13.47 -7.98
CA ASP A 293 -7.79 -14.85 -8.41
C ASP A 293 -6.41 -15.37 -8.00
N ASN A 294 -6.34 -16.46 -7.25
CA ASN A 294 -5.10 -17.09 -6.80
C ASN A 294 -4.35 -17.85 -7.92
N GLU A 295 -5.02 -18.14 -9.03
CA GLU A 295 -4.44 -18.73 -10.24
C GLU A 295 -4.01 -17.66 -11.26
N PHE A 296 -4.09 -16.38 -10.90
CA PHE A 296 -3.69 -15.29 -11.79
C PHE A 296 -2.22 -15.40 -12.19
N SER A 297 -1.95 -15.42 -13.50
CA SER A 297 -0.61 -15.61 -14.06
C SER A 297 -0.41 -14.77 -15.32
N ALA A 298 0.85 -14.47 -15.65
CA ALA A 298 1.27 -13.79 -16.86
C ALA A 298 2.55 -14.45 -17.43
N ASN A 299 2.88 -14.18 -18.70
CA ASN A 299 4.09 -14.68 -19.32
C ASN A 299 5.28 -13.77 -18.99
N PHE A 300 6.46 -14.36 -18.82
CA PHE A 300 7.72 -13.66 -18.66
C PHE A 300 8.74 -14.13 -19.69
N ASN A 301 9.63 -13.25 -20.09
CA ASN A 301 10.72 -13.58 -20.99
C ASN A 301 11.91 -14.13 -20.19
N PHE A 302 11.99 -15.45 -20.06
CA PHE A 302 13.08 -16.12 -19.35
C PHE A 302 14.45 -15.95 -20.01
N TYR A 303 14.52 -15.54 -21.27
CA TYR A 303 15.78 -15.15 -21.89
C TYR A 303 16.38 -13.92 -21.19
N ASN A 304 15.53 -12.92 -20.90
CA ASN A 304 15.95 -11.72 -20.18
C ASN A 304 16.35 -12.03 -18.72
N VAL A 305 15.61 -12.93 -18.05
CA VAL A 305 15.97 -13.39 -16.70
C VAL A 305 17.38 -13.98 -16.69
N HIS A 306 17.74 -14.76 -17.70
CA HIS A 306 19.04 -15.42 -17.77
C HIS A 306 20.17 -14.51 -18.26
N TYR A 307 19.94 -13.76 -19.33
CA TYR A 307 21.00 -12.99 -20.01
C TYR A 307 21.09 -11.54 -19.58
N GLU A 308 19.96 -10.95 -19.15
CA GLU A 308 19.88 -9.55 -18.72
C GLU A 308 19.76 -9.43 -17.20
N SER A 309 19.73 -10.55 -16.48
CA SER A 309 19.62 -10.60 -15.00
C SER A 309 18.38 -9.85 -14.48
N THR A 310 17.24 -9.94 -15.18
CA THR A 310 16.02 -9.27 -14.73
C THR A 310 15.41 -9.97 -13.51
N HIS A 311 14.78 -9.18 -12.63
CA HIS A 311 14.25 -9.62 -11.36
C HIS A 311 12.73 -9.38 -11.29
N ILE A 312 12.04 -10.18 -10.48
CA ILE A 312 10.61 -10.01 -10.20
C ILE A 312 10.43 -10.07 -8.69
N CYS A 313 9.78 -9.07 -8.14
CA CYS A 313 9.42 -9.03 -6.72
C CYS A 313 7.98 -8.54 -6.54
N GLY A 314 7.48 -8.57 -5.32
CA GLY A 314 6.17 -8.03 -4.96
C GLY A 314 6.03 -7.95 -3.46
N THR A 315 5.15 -7.07 -3.02
CA THR A 315 4.86 -6.84 -1.60
C THR A 315 3.36 -6.86 -1.34
N SER A 316 2.98 -7.17 -0.11
CA SER A 316 1.60 -7.11 0.35
C SER A 316 1.54 -6.40 1.70
N GLY A 317 1.24 -5.11 1.70
CA GLY A 317 1.29 -4.22 2.85
C GLY A 317 2.68 -3.61 3.06
N GLY A 318 2.76 -2.64 3.96
CA GLY A 318 4.00 -2.04 4.44
C GLY A 318 4.41 -2.58 5.81
N SER A 319 5.62 -2.28 6.24
CA SER A 319 6.10 -2.52 7.60
C SER A 319 5.88 -1.29 8.50
N THR A 320 6.14 -1.45 9.80
CA THR A 320 6.19 -0.32 10.73
C THR A 320 7.27 0.70 10.33
N GLY A 321 8.42 0.22 9.82
CA GLY A 321 9.49 1.08 9.30
C GLY A 321 9.04 1.92 8.11
N ASP A 322 8.38 1.30 7.14
CA ASP A 322 7.83 2.00 5.97
C ASP A 322 6.78 3.05 6.38
N MET A 323 5.99 2.77 7.42
CA MET A 323 4.99 3.71 7.92
C MET A 323 5.59 4.87 8.70
N LEU A 324 6.71 4.69 9.35
CA LEU A 324 7.44 5.78 10.02
C LEU A 324 8.08 6.74 9.01
N GLU A 325 8.38 6.26 7.81
CA GLU A 325 8.89 7.08 6.71
C GLU A 325 7.77 7.85 5.99
N SER A 326 6.53 7.32 5.99
CA SER A 326 5.38 7.94 5.34
C SER A 326 4.96 9.25 6.02
#